data_f510b8004c54dcbe0e7026fc0a5701af
#
_entry.id   f510b8004c54dcbe0e7026fc0a5701af
#
_cell.length_a   1.000
_cell.length_b   1.000
_cell.length_c   1.000
_cell.angle_alpha   90.00
_cell.angle_beta   90.00
_cell.angle_gamma   90.00
#
_symmetry.space_group_name_H-M   'P 1'
#
loop_
_entity.id
_entity.type
_entity.pdbx_description
1 polymer ?
#
loop_
_entity_poly.entity_id
_entity_poly.type
_entity_poly.pdbx_seq_one_letter_code
_entity_poly.pdbx_strand_id
1 'polypeptide(L)'
;KPTGFMGSYDYSLNPYSGCSFGCTYCYAAFFSRNKFKMDNWGYWVDAKENALAMLIKKRKKPIIDEIIYMSSVTDPYQPIERKLELTRHLLKEFADYHKIRLVIQTRSSLVTRDIDLFKKIGRVQVNMTVTTDDEDVRKTFEPFCPSNKARLKAIKEINDAGIQTCITMTPLLPIKDAHSFSKSLIETGITNYIIQPFHKTKGKFIAGTREDALRILEQ
;
A
#
# COMPACT_ATOMS: atom_id res chain seq x y z
N LYS A 1 11.51 -15.94 -4.98
CA LYS A 1 10.66 -15.78 -3.78
C LYS A 1 11.04 -14.49 -3.07
N PRO A 2 10.09 -13.79 -2.44
CA PRO A 2 10.38 -12.64 -1.59
C PRO A 2 11.28 -13.02 -0.41
N THR A 3 11.99 -12.05 0.14
CA THR A 3 12.90 -12.23 1.29
C THR A 3 12.60 -11.19 2.38
N GLY A 4 13.19 -11.35 3.57
CA GLY A 4 12.96 -10.46 4.71
C GLY A 4 11.51 -10.53 5.20
N PHE A 5 10.89 -9.38 5.51
CA PHE A 5 9.49 -9.33 5.99
C PHE A 5 8.47 -9.88 4.98
N MET A 6 8.86 -10.00 3.73
CA MET A 6 8.05 -10.59 2.67
C MET A 6 8.16 -12.11 2.59
N GLY A 7 8.99 -12.75 3.41
CA GLY A 7 9.28 -14.19 3.34
C GLY A 7 8.09 -15.11 3.57
N SER A 8 7.03 -14.61 4.21
CA SER A 8 5.76 -15.33 4.39
C SER A 8 4.83 -15.33 3.17
N TYR A 9 5.19 -14.60 2.11
CA TYR A 9 4.44 -14.52 0.87
C TYR A 9 5.16 -15.27 -0.25
N ASP A 10 4.40 -15.90 -1.14
CA ASP A 10 4.99 -16.64 -2.26
C ASP A 10 5.42 -15.69 -3.38
N TYR A 11 4.66 -14.62 -3.59
CA TYR A 11 4.95 -13.62 -4.61
C TYR A 11 4.75 -12.19 -4.10
N SER A 12 5.53 -11.27 -4.69
CA SER A 12 5.28 -9.83 -4.61
C SER A 12 4.90 -9.32 -6.00
N LEU A 13 3.78 -8.63 -6.09
CA LEU A 13 3.30 -8.00 -7.31
C LEU A 13 3.27 -6.48 -7.14
N ASN A 14 4.02 -5.77 -7.96
CA ASN A 14 4.05 -4.32 -7.99
C ASN A 14 3.66 -3.86 -9.40
N PRO A 15 2.43 -3.37 -9.63
CA PRO A 15 1.96 -2.94 -10.96
C PRO A 15 2.74 -1.75 -11.51
N TYR A 16 3.29 -0.95 -10.61
CA TYR A 16 4.05 0.27 -10.92
C TYR A 16 5.46 0.21 -10.35
N SER A 17 6.33 1.10 -10.83
CA SER A 17 7.58 1.51 -10.21
C SER A 17 7.50 2.99 -9.90
N GLY A 18 8.02 3.43 -8.75
CA GLY A 18 7.73 4.77 -8.23
C GLY A 18 6.35 4.87 -7.58
N CYS A 19 6.10 6.00 -6.92
CA CYS A 19 4.84 6.22 -6.24
C CYS A 19 4.59 7.73 -6.08
N SER A 20 3.53 8.24 -6.70
CA SER A 20 3.19 9.66 -6.67
C SER A 20 2.64 10.15 -5.32
N PHE A 21 2.47 9.29 -4.32
CA PHE A 21 2.14 9.72 -2.96
C PHE A 21 3.32 10.39 -2.24
N GLY A 22 4.55 10.13 -2.67
CA GLY A 22 5.72 10.90 -2.28
C GLY A 22 6.05 10.90 -0.78
N CYS A 23 5.66 9.86 -0.03
CA CYS A 23 5.94 9.80 1.41
C CYS A 23 7.42 10.05 1.68
N THR A 24 7.73 11.01 2.55
CA THR A 24 9.09 11.49 2.81
C THR A 24 9.97 10.41 3.44
N TYR A 25 9.39 9.47 4.17
CA TYR A 25 10.06 8.36 4.85
C TYR A 25 10.14 7.08 4.02
N CYS A 26 9.61 7.06 2.79
CA CYS A 26 9.39 5.82 2.04
C CYS A 26 10.69 5.10 1.68
N TYR A 27 10.91 3.92 2.23
CA TYR A 27 12.07 3.07 1.91
C TYR A 27 12.08 2.60 0.46
N ALA A 28 10.92 2.59 -0.21
CA ALA A 28 10.82 2.13 -1.60
C ALA A 28 11.65 2.97 -2.58
N ALA A 29 11.95 4.22 -2.23
CA ALA A 29 12.86 5.07 -3.00
C ALA A 29 14.24 4.44 -3.18
N PHE A 30 14.74 3.71 -2.16
CA PHE A 30 16.07 3.07 -2.20
C PHE A 30 16.16 1.87 -3.16
N PHE A 31 15.04 1.36 -3.66
CA PHE A 31 15.03 0.32 -4.69
C PHE A 31 15.28 0.87 -6.10
N SER A 32 15.24 2.20 -6.27
CA SER A 32 15.65 2.81 -7.54
C SER A 32 17.17 2.77 -7.67
N ARG A 33 17.67 2.22 -8.79
CA ARG A 33 19.09 2.28 -9.13
C ARG A 33 19.50 3.64 -9.73
N ASN A 34 18.53 4.45 -10.10
CA ASN A 34 18.73 5.77 -10.66
C ASN A 34 18.65 6.81 -9.54
N LYS A 35 19.78 7.50 -9.27
CA LYS A 35 19.87 8.52 -8.22
C LYS A 35 18.87 9.65 -8.43
N PHE A 36 18.67 10.12 -9.66
CA PHE A 36 17.68 11.15 -9.97
C PHE A 36 16.26 10.70 -9.58
N LYS A 37 15.87 9.48 -9.90
CA LYS A 37 14.56 8.92 -9.52
C LYS A 37 14.43 8.76 -8.01
N MET A 38 15.50 8.40 -7.32
CA MET A 38 15.51 8.28 -5.85
C MET A 38 15.33 9.65 -5.20
N ASP A 39 16.08 10.65 -5.64
CA ASP A 39 16.03 12.03 -5.11
C ASP A 39 14.68 12.71 -5.42
N ASN A 40 14.06 12.38 -6.55
CA ASN A 40 12.76 12.89 -6.98
C ASN A 40 11.60 11.92 -6.67
N TRP A 41 11.67 11.19 -5.57
CA TRP A 41 10.59 10.31 -5.13
C TRP A 41 9.30 11.08 -4.89
N GLY A 42 8.21 10.63 -5.49
CA GLY A 42 6.91 11.31 -5.49
C GLY A 42 6.55 11.98 -6.82
N TYR A 43 7.53 12.22 -7.68
CA TYR A 43 7.34 12.97 -8.93
C TYR A 43 7.43 12.11 -10.19
N TRP A 44 7.53 10.79 -10.05
CA TRP A 44 7.57 9.88 -11.18
C TRP A 44 6.88 8.56 -10.88
N VAL A 45 6.28 7.98 -11.92
CA VAL A 45 5.68 6.65 -11.91
C VAL A 45 5.85 6.02 -13.28
N ASP A 46 6.34 4.79 -13.31
CA ASP A 46 6.39 3.96 -14.50
C ASP A 46 5.36 2.82 -14.37
N ALA A 47 4.45 2.66 -15.31
CA ALA A 47 3.54 1.52 -15.37
C ALA A 47 4.26 0.29 -15.94
N LYS A 48 4.05 -0.87 -15.34
CA LYS A 48 4.57 -2.15 -15.87
C LYS A 48 3.59 -2.71 -16.89
N GLU A 49 3.58 -2.14 -18.08
CA GLU A 49 2.64 -2.47 -19.16
C GLU A 49 2.56 -3.96 -19.49
N ASN A 50 3.66 -4.70 -19.34
CA ASN A 50 3.72 -6.12 -19.59
C ASN A 50 3.17 -6.99 -18.44
N ALA A 51 2.84 -6.42 -17.28
CA ALA A 51 2.44 -7.19 -16.09
C ALA A 51 1.19 -8.05 -16.36
N LEU A 52 0.18 -7.49 -17.01
CA LEU A 52 -1.04 -8.20 -17.37
C LEU A 52 -0.75 -9.33 -18.37
N ALA A 53 0.03 -9.05 -19.40
CA ALA A 53 0.39 -10.06 -20.41
C ALA A 53 1.19 -11.25 -19.80
N MET A 54 2.05 -10.94 -18.83
CA MET A 54 2.78 -11.97 -18.08
C MET A 54 1.84 -12.83 -17.22
N LEU A 55 0.85 -12.22 -16.60
CA LEU A 55 -0.13 -12.94 -15.79
C LEU A 55 -1.05 -13.82 -16.67
N ILE A 56 -1.52 -13.29 -17.81
CA ILE A 56 -2.31 -14.05 -18.80
C ILE A 56 -1.59 -15.32 -19.26
N LYS A 57 -0.28 -15.27 -19.46
CA LYS A 57 0.51 -16.46 -19.81
C LYS A 57 0.43 -17.56 -18.74
N LYS A 58 0.17 -17.19 -17.48
CA LYS A 58 0.00 -18.14 -16.37
C LYS A 58 -1.31 -18.91 -16.42
N ARG A 59 -2.29 -18.56 -17.27
CA ARG A 59 -3.51 -19.37 -17.48
C ARG A 59 -3.21 -20.81 -17.87
N LYS A 60 -2.10 -21.07 -18.56
CA LYS A 60 -1.65 -22.44 -18.90
C LYS A 60 -1.28 -23.27 -17.66
N LYS A 61 -0.84 -22.62 -16.59
CA LYS A 61 -0.55 -23.19 -15.28
C LYS A 61 -1.01 -22.18 -14.23
N PRO A 62 -2.31 -22.19 -13.86
CA PRO A 62 -2.87 -21.23 -12.93
C PRO A 62 -2.13 -21.21 -11.59
N ILE A 63 -2.11 -20.04 -10.96
CA ILE A 63 -1.58 -19.89 -9.61
C ILE A 63 -2.67 -20.40 -8.66
N ILE A 64 -2.34 -21.39 -7.83
CA ILE A 64 -3.30 -22.03 -6.93
C ILE A 64 -2.74 -22.07 -5.52
N ASP A 65 -3.55 -21.58 -4.56
CA ASP A 65 -3.29 -21.55 -3.11
C ASP A 65 -2.03 -20.80 -2.66
N GLU A 66 -1.43 -20.02 -3.56
CA GLU A 66 -0.28 -19.14 -3.26
C GLU A 66 -0.74 -17.80 -2.68
N ILE A 67 0.12 -17.20 -1.88
CA ILE A 67 -0.10 -15.88 -1.27
C ILE A 67 0.64 -14.82 -2.06
N ILE A 68 -0.10 -13.87 -2.59
CA ILE A 68 0.45 -12.72 -3.32
C ILE A 68 0.33 -11.47 -2.47
N TYR A 69 1.46 -10.78 -2.24
CA TYR A 69 1.45 -9.45 -1.65
C TYR A 69 1.51 -8.39 -2.75
N MET A 70 0.46 -7.59 -2.87
CA MET A 70 0.39 -6.52 -3.86
C MET A 70 0.88 -5.23 -3.24
N SER A 71 1.95 -4.72 -3.83
CA SER A 71 2.58 -3.43 -3.58
C SER A 71 3.41 -3.32 -2.30
N SER A 72 4.55 -3.98 -2.36
CA SER A 72 5.60 -3.83 -1.34
C SER A 72 6.47 -2.57 -1.54
N VAL A 73 6.58 -2.04 -2.76
CA VAL A 73 7.48 -0.89 -3.09
C VAL A 73 6.81 0.19 -3.96
N THR A 74 5.50 0.23 -3.97
CA THR A 74 4.68 1.23 -4.67
C THR A 74 3.31 1.29 -4.01
N ASP A 75 2.36 2.05 -4.57
CA ASP A 75 0.95 1.93 -4.22
C ASP A 75 0.14 1.52 -5.46
N PRO A 76 -0.69 0.46 -5.40
CA PRO A 76 -1.42 -0.05 -6.56
C PRO A 76 -2.59 0.84 -6.95
N TYR A 77 -3.01 1.74 -6.06
CA TYR A 77 -4.13 2.67 -6.25
C TYR A 77 -3.70 4.15 -6.26
N GLN A 78 -2.43 4.41 -6.59
CA GLN A 78 -1.96 5.77 -6.78
C GLN A 78 -2.72 6.49 -7.92
N PRO A 79 -2.71 7.84 -8.01
CA PRO A 79 -3.60 8.60 -8.91
C PRO A 79 -3.64 8.13 -10.37
N ILE A 80 -2.52 7.69 -10.94
CA ILE A 80 -2.45 7.22 -12.34
C ILE A 80 -3.34 5.98 -12.59
N GLU A 81 -3.60 5.18 -11.54
CA GLU A 81 -4.46 3.99 -11.62
C GLU A 81 -5.91 4.32 -12.04
N ARG A 82 -6.38 5.56 -11.79
CA ARG A 82 -7.69 6.01 -12.27
C ARG A 82 -7.80 6.01 -13.78
N LYS A 83 -6.66 6.24 -14.46
CA LYS A 83 -6.59 6.31 -15.92
C LYS A 83 -6.21 4.99 -16.55
N LEU A 84 -5.20 4.31 -15.98
CA LEU A 84 -4.62 3.11 -16.59
C LEU A 84 -5.35 1.83 -16.20
N GLU A 85 -6.02 1.80 -15.06
CA GLU A 85 -6.75 0.64 -14.51
C GLU A 85 -5.93 -0.66 -14.49
N LEU A 86 -4.60 -0.55 -14.46
CA LEU A 86 -3.71 -1.71 -14.52
C LEU A 86 -3.93 -2.67 -13.34
N THR A 87 -4.08 -2.11 -12.12
CA THR A 87 -4.41 -2.91 -10.93
C THR A 87 -5.74 -3.62 -11.10
N ARG A 88 -6.78 -2.92 -11.59
CA ARG A 88 -8.10 -3.51 -11.84
C ARG A 88 -8.04 -4.64 -12.88
N HIS A 89 -7.28 -4.47 -13.95
CA HIS A 89 -7.09 -5.52 -14.95
C HIS A 89 -6.38 -6.76 -14.38
N LEU A 90 -5.36 -6.57 -13.54
CA LEU A 90 -4.69 -7.66 -12.85
C LEU A 90 -5.60 -8.39 -11.87
N LEU A 91 -6.43 -7.65 -11.12
CA LEU A 91 -7.42 -8.22 -10.21
C LEU A 91 -8.48 -9.04 -10.96
N LYS A 92 -8.95 -8.53 -12.11
CA LYS A 92 -9.89 -9.26 -12.96
C LYS A 92 -9.28 -10.58 -13.47
N GLU A 93 -8.02 -10.56 -13.88
CA GLU A 93 -7.30 -11.76 -14.30
C GLU A 93 -7.19 -12.77 -13.15
N PHE A 94 -6.88 -12.33 -11.92
CA PHE A 94 -6.87 -13.20 -10.76
C PHE A 94 -8.24 -13.79 -10.47
N ALA A 95 -9.30 -12.97 -10.52
CA ALA A 95 -10.66 -13.38 -10.24
C ALA A 95 -11.20 -14.41 -11.23
N ASP A 96 -10.75 -14.35 -12.49
CA ASP A 96 -11.26 -15.19 -13.58
C ASP A 96 -10.49 -16.49 -13.75
N TYR A 97 -9.18 -16.50 -13.47
CA TYR A 97 -8.31 -17.60 -13.90
C TYR A 97 -7.38 -18.21 -12.82
N HIS A 98 -7.35 -17.61 -11.61
CA HIS A 98 -6.44 -18.05 -10.57
C HIS A 98 -7.19 -18.26 -9.24
N LYS A 99 -6.62 -19.07 -8.35
CA LYS A 99 -7.18 -19.30 -7.01
C LYS A 99 -6.12 -18.93 -5.96
N ILE A 100 -6.03 -17.65 -5.63
CA ILE A 100 -4.97 -17.08 -4.79
C ILE A 100 -5.50 -16.58 -3.45
N ARG A 101 -4.56 -16.31 -2.55
CA ARG A 101 -4.75 -15.41 -1.41
C ARG A 101 -4.05 -14.09 -1.73
N LEU A 102 -4.76 -12.98 -1.62
CA LEU A 102 -4.23 -11.67 -2.01
C LEU A 102 -4.21 -10.73 -0.80
N VAL A 103 -3.04 -10.15 -0.53
CA VAL A 103 -2.90 -9.06 0.43
C VAL A 103 -2.53 -7.81 -0.32
N ILE A 104 -3.31 -6.76 -0.15
CA ILE A 104 -3.12 -5.47 -0.82
C ILE A 104 -2.71 -4.43 0.22
N GLN A 105 -1.61 -3.72 -0.02
CA GLN A 105 -1.19 -2.60 0.79
C GLN A 105 -1.43 -1.29 0.05
N THR A 106 -2.17 -0.35 0.67
CA THR A 106 -2.46 0.93 0.03
C THR A 106 -2.69 2.06 1.03
N ARG A 107 -2.60 3.30 0.55
CA ARG A 107 -3.04 4.54 1.21
C ARG A 107 -4.21 5.20 0.50
N SER A 108 -4.70 4.58 -0.57
CA SER A 108 -5.67 5.19 -1.47
C SER A 108 -7.10 4.75 -1.17
N SER A 109 -8.01 5.72 -1.10
CA SER A 109 -9.45 5.44 -1.06
C SER A 109 -9.98 4.85 -2.37
N LEU A 110 -9.22 4.91 -3.47
CA LEU A 110 -9.62 4.33 -4.76
C LEU A 110 -9.78 2.80 -4.69
N VAL A 111 -9.22 2.16 -3.67
CA VAL A 111 -9.33 0.70 -3.46
C VAL A 111 -10.77 0.21 -3.34
N THR A 112 -11.71 1.05 -2.91
CA THR A 112 -13.14 0.70 -2.84
C THR A 112 -13.76 0.42 -4.20
N ARG A 113 -13.21 0.97 -5.29
CA ARG A 113 -13.63 0.69 -6.67
C ARG A 113 -13.68 -0.80 -6.99
N ASP A 114 -12.78 -1.58 -6.40
CA ASP A 114 -12.55 -2.97 -6.78
C ASP A 114 -13.13 -4.00 -5.79
N ILE A 115 -14.07 -3.58 -4.92
CA ILE A 115 -14.80 -4.45 -3.98
C ILE A 115 -15.49 -5.62 -4.70
N ASP A 116 -16.02 -5.40 -5.90
CA ASP A 116 -16.62 -6.42 -6.75
C ASP A 116 -15.64 -7.55 -7.08
N LEU A 117 -14.41 -7.20 -7.44
CA LEU A 117 -13.36 -8.15 -7.75
C LEU A 117 -12.83 -8.85 -6.50
N PHE A 118 -12.74 -8.14 -5.36
CA PHE A 118 -12.32 -8.75 -4.10
C PHE A 118 -13.29 -9.85 -3.65
N LYS A 119 -14.59 -9.60 -3.78
CA LYS A 119 -15.63 -10.61 -3.50
C LYS A 119 -15.51 -11.81 -4.43
N LYS A 120 -15.18 -11.60 -5.71
CA LYS A 120 -15.03 -12.67 -6.69
C LYS A 120 -13.76 -13.51 -6.44
N ILE A 121 -12.64 -12.89 -6.04
CA ILE A 121 -11.41 -13.60 -5.63
C ILE A 121 -11.66 -14.38 -4.33
N GLY A 122 -12.44 -13.84 -3.40
CA GLY A 122 -12.92 -14.50 -2.18
C GLY A 122 -11.92 -14.51 -1.03
N ARG A 123 -10.61 -14.56 -1.27
CA ARG A 123 -9.55 -14.59 -0.25
C ARG A 123 -8.65 -13.36 -0.38
N VAL A 124 -9.21 -12.19 -0.05
CA VAL A 124 -8.51 -10.89 -0.11
C VAL A 124 -8.44 -10.27 1.27
N GLN A 125 -7.29 -9.71 1.60
CA GLN A 125 -7.09 -8.81 2.72
C GLN A 125 -6.61 -7.46 2.21
N VAL A 126 -7.25 -6.38 2.66
CA VAL A 126 -6.82 -5.01 2.35
C VAL A 126 -6.20 -4.38 3.59
N ASN A 127 -4.95 -3.97 3.45
CA ASN A 127 -4.21 -3.21 4.46
C ASN A 127 -4.24 -1.74 4.08
N MET A 128 -4.88 -0.91 4.92
CA MET A 128 -4.90 0.54 4.74
C MET A 128 -3.92 1.19 5.70
N THR A 129 -3.01 1.98 5.16
CA THR A 129 -2.06 2.73 6.01
C THR A 129 -2.71 4.03 6.49
N VAL A 130 -2.79 4.19 7.83
CA VAL A 130 -3.19 5.41 8.52
C VAL A 130 -2.18 5.65 9.65
N THR A 131 -1.30 6.61 9.48
CA THR A 131 -0.06 6.73 10.29
C THR A 131 -0.17 7.70 11.46
N THR A 132 -1.16 8.59 11.45
CA THR A 132 -1.38 9.66 12.43
C THR A 132 -2.85 10.09 12.43
N ASP A 133 -3.30 10.76 13.47
CA ASP A 133 -4.58 11.47 13.52
C ASP A 133 -4.48 12.93 13.05
N ASP A 134 -3.28 13.47 12.97
CA ASP A 134 -3.02 14.87 12.64
C ASP A 134 -2.83 15.05 11.12
N GLU A 135 -3.68 15.87 10.51
CA GLU A 135 -3.62 16.16 9.07
C GLU A 135 -2.41 17.02 8.68
N ASP A 136 -1.86 17.82 9.58
CA ASP A 136 -0.67 18.62 9.29
C ASP A 136 0.58 17.74 9.33
N VAL A 137 0.66 16.84 10.31
CA VAL A 137 1.67 15.77 10.32
C VAL A 137 1.55 14.91 9.06
N ARG A 138 0.33 14.50 8.70
CA ARG A 138 0.12 13.73 7.46
C ARG A 138 0.60 14.49 6.23
N LYS A 139 0.23 15.77 6.05
CA LYS A 139 0.67 16.58 4.90
C LYS A 139 2.18 16.73 4.82
N THR A 140 2.82 16.86 5.97
CA THR A 140 4.28 16.99 6.07
C THR A 140 5.00 15.70 5.67
N PHE A 141 4.53 14.55 6.15
CA PHE A 141 5.19 13.26 5.90
C PHE A 141 4.66 12.52 4.67
N GLU A 142 3.41 12.73 4.30
CA GLU A 142 2.69 12.06 3.22
C GLU A 142 1.99 13.08 2.29
N PRO A 143 2.75 13.99 1.63
CA PRO A 143 2.23 15.23 1.05
C PRO A 143 1.10 15.01 0.04
N PHE A 144 1.18 13.97 -0.78
CA PHE A 144 0.23 13.72 -1.87
C PHE A 144 -0.75 12.58 -1.57
N CYS A 145 -0.74 12.08 -0.35
CA CYS A 145 -1.68 11.03 0.04
C CYS A 145 -3.08 11.58 0.34
N PRO A 146 -4.14 10.78 0.19
CA PRO A 146 -5.48 11.12 0.67
C PRO A 146 -5.51 11.42 2.17
N SER A 147 -6.50 12.20 2.62
CA SER A 147 -6.69 12.51 4.03
C SER A 147 -6.95 11.26 4.88
N ASN A 148 -6.62 11.31 6.16
CA ASN A 148 -6.90 10.21 7.10
C ASN A 148 -8.40 9.89 7.13
N LYS A 149 -9.27 10.89 7.10
CA LYS A 149 -10.72 10.71 7.03
C LYS A 149 -11.15 9.90 5.80
N ALA A 150 -10.57 10.19 4.64
CA ALA A 150 -10.88 9.44 3.41
C ALA A 150 -10.39 7.99 3.47
N ARG A 151 -9.23 7.75 4.07
CA ARG A 151 -8.68 6.39 4.27
C ARG A 151 -9.52 5.57 5.24
N LEU A 152 -9.89 6.15 6.41
CA LEU A 152 -10.73 5.47 7.40
C LEU A 152 -12.11 5.16 6.83
N LYS A 153 -12.72 6.08 6.08
CA LYS A 153 -13.98 5.83 5.38
C LYS A 153 -13.85 4.67 4.40
N ALA A 154 -12.81 4.67 3.58
CA ALA A 154 -12.59 3.64 2.55
C ALA A 154 -12.38 2.26 3.18
N ILE A 155 -11.55 2.15 4.22
CA ILE A 155 -11.29 0.84 4.83
C ILE A 155 -12.52 0.32 5.60
N LYS A 156 -13.31 1.22 6.19
CA LYS A 156 -14.59 0.84 6.77
C LYS A 156 -15.54 0.29 5.72
N GLU A 157 -15.67 0.93 4.55
CA GLU A 157 -16.51 0.46 3.45
C GLU A 157 -16.10 -0.94 2.97
N ILE A 158 -14.81 -1.22 2.90
CA ILE A 158 -14.29 -2.55 2.56
C ILE A 158 -14.62 -3.57 3.65
N ASN A 159 -14.47 -3.20 4.92
CA ASN A 159 -14.83 -4.04 6.06
C ASN A 159 -16.33 -4.38 6.08
N ASP A 160 -17.18 -3.37 5.87
CA ASP A 160 -18.64 -3.53 5.80
C ASP A 160 -19.07 -4.40 4.60
N ALA A 161 -18.26 -4.47 3.54
CA ALA A 161 -18.47 -5.36 2.41
C ALA A 161 -18.08 -6.84 2.68
N GLY A 162 -17.60 -7.15 3.90
CA GLY A 162 -17.21 -8.50 4.34
C GLY A 162 -15.83 -8.95 3.89
N ILE A 163 -14.95 -8.01 3.48
CA ILE A 163 -13.58 -8.30 3.06
C ILE A 163 -12.66 -8.15 4.27
N GLN A 164 -11.69 -9.03 4.42
CA GLN A 164 -10.69 -8.91 5.48
C GLN A 164 -9.93 -7.59 5.39
N THR A 165 -9.77 -6.92 6.52
CA THR A 165 -9.12 -5.62 6.61
C THR A 165 -8.08 -5.57 7.71
N CYS A 166 -7.09 -4.70 7.52
CA CYS A 166 -6.09 -4.38 8.52
C CYS A 166 -5.74 -2.89 8.41
N ILE A 167 -5.63 -2.19 9.53
CA ILE A 167 -5.07 -0.85 9.56
C ILE A 167 -3.58 -0.97 9.88
N THR A 168 -2.74 -0.36 9.06
CA THR A 168 -1.30 -0.36 9.24
C THR A 168 -0.80 1.04 9.60
N MET A 169 -0.10 1.17 10.72
CA MET A 169 0.61 2.37 11.15
C MET A 169 2.12 2.11 10.99
N THR A 170 2.57 2.12 9.74
CA THR A 170 3.93 1.73 9.36
C THR A 170 4.59 2.78 8.46
N PRO A 171 5.34 3.71 9.07
CA PRO A 171 5.61 3.88 10.50
C PRO A 171 4.45 4.59 11.23
N LEU A 172 4.40 4.44 12.56
CA LEU A 172 3.59 5.32 13.40
C LEU A 172 4.27 6.69 13.45
N LEU A 173 3.56 7.72 13.02
CA LEU A 173 3.98 9.12 13.08
C LEU A 173 3.46 9.80 14.37
N PRO A 174 3.89 11.03 14.69
CA PRO A 174 3.36 11.75 15.82
C PRO A 174 1.83 11.80 15.85
N ILE A 175 1.26 11.55 17.01
CA ILE A 175 -0.19 11.53 17.26
C ILE A 175 -0.51 12.73 18.14
N LYS A 176 -1.58 13.46 17.77
CA LYS A 176 -2.05 14.64 18.48
C LYS A 176 -2.91 14.26 19.70
N ASP A 177 -3.85 13.35 19.53
CA ASP A 177 -4.73 12.85 20.56
C ASP A 177 -4.96 11.34 20.40
N ALA A 178 -4.23 10.55 21.20
CA ALA A 178 -4.30 9.10 21.13
C ALA A 178 -5.69 8.55 21.48
N HIS A 179 -6.44 9.22 22.36
CA HIS A 179 -7.79 8.77 22.72
C HIS A 179 -8.78 8.94 21.56
N SER A 180 -8.84 10.13 20.97
CA SER A 180 -9.69 10.41 19.81
C SER A 180 -9.29 9.59 18.61
N PHE A 181 -7.99 9.36 18.39
CA PHE A 181 -7.50 8.51 17.33
C PHE A 181 -7.95 7.06 17.51
N SER A 182 -7.73 6.49 18.70
CA SER A 182 -8.20 5.13 19.03
C SER A 182 -9.69 4.96 18.82
N LYS A 183 -10.51 5.93 19.25
CA LYS A 183 -11.95 5.94 19.03
C LYS A 183 -12.29 5.89 17.54
N SER A 184 -11.65 6.73 16.73
CA SER A 184 -11.86 6.76 15.28
C SER A 184 -11.48 5.44 14.59
N LEU A 185 -10.44 4.76 15.09
CA LEU A 185 -10.04 3.45 14.61
C LEU A 185 -11.07 2.37 14.97
N ILE A 186 -11.54 2.35 16.22
CA ILE A 186 -12.56 1.40 16.71
C ILE A 186 -13.88 1.57 15.95
N GLU A 187 -14.30 2.79 15.64
CA GLU A 187 -15.52 3.10 14.88
C GLU A 187 -15.51 2.53 13.46
N THR A 188 -14.33 2.14 12.93
CA THR A 188 -14.26 1.41 11.65
C THR A 188 -14.75 -0.04 11.75
N GLY A 189 -14.83 -0.61 12.94
CA GLY A 189 -15.15 -2.02 13.18
C GLY A 189 -13.99 -2.98 12.85
N ILE A 190 -12.81 -2.47 12.56
CA ILE A 190 -11.63 -3.27 12.23
C ILE A 190 -10.93 -3.71 13.51
N THR A 191 -10.50 -4.97 13.55
CA THR A 191 -9.84 -5.58 14.71
C THR A 191 -8.37 -5.89 14.49
N ASN A 192 -7.90 -5.85 13.25
CA ASN A 192 -6.51 -6.16 12.89
C ASN A 192 -5.69 -4.89 12.71
N TYR A 193 -4.59 -4.78 13.44
CA TYR A 193 -3.69 -3.63 13.39
C TYR A 193 -2.23 -4.09 13.31
N ILE A 194 -1.44 -3.37 12.51
CA ILE A 194 0.03 -3.52 12.46
C ILE A 194 0.64 -2.17 12.78
N ILE A 195 1.43 -2.12 13.85
CA ILE A 195 2.08 -0.89 14.31
C ILE A 195 3.58 -1.10 14.29
N GLN A 196 4.30 -0.20 13.67
CA GLN A 196 5.78 -0.17 13.68
C GLN A 196 6.26 1.23 14.05
N PRO A 197 7.27 1.33 14.92
CA PRO A 197 7.85 2.63 15.26
C PRO A 197 8.52 3.27 14.04
N PHE A 198 8.66 4.58 14.09
CA PHE A 198 9.44 5.32 13.11
C PHE A 198 10.94 5.01 13.28
N HIS A 199 11.59 4.61 12.20
CA HIS A 199 13.03 4.32 12.22
C HIS A 199 13.84 5.62 12.04
N LYS A 200 14.55 6.04 13.07
CA LYS A 200 15.39 7.27 13.08
C LYS A 200 16.78 7.08 12.45
N THR A 201 17.03 5.97 11.79
CA THR A 201 18.34 5.67 11.22
C THR A 201 18.35 5.95 9.71
N LYS A 202 19.40 6.67 9.27
CA LYS A 202 19.75 6.70 7.84
C LYS A 202 20.06 5.29 7.41
N GLY A 203 19.24 4.72 6.56
CA GLY A 203 19.45 3.36 6.10
C GLY A 203 19.33 3.27 4.60
N LYS A 204 19.93 2.23 4.07
CA LYS A 204 19.68 1.76 2.73
C LYS A 204 18.70 0.59 2.85
N PHE A 205 17.67 0.54 1.99
CA PHE A 205 16.65 -0.52 1.98
C PHE A 205 15.64 -0.49 3.16
N ILE A 206 15.09 -1.64 3.50
CA ILE A 206 13.88 -1.86 4.32
C ILE A 206 13.92 -1.22 5.72
N ALA A 207 15.10 -1.07 6.29
CA ALA A 207 15.27 -0.47 7.62
C ALA A 207 15.63 1.02 7.56
N GLY A 208 15.65 1.61 6.36
CA GLY A 208 16.11 2.98 6.18
C GLY A 208 14.99 3.97 6.02
N THR A 209 15.15 5.13 6.66
CA THR A 209 14.32 6.30 6.45
C THR A 209 15.05 7.29 5.57
N ARG A 210 14.35 7.93 4.65
CA ARG A 210 14.89 8.99 3.80
C ARG A 210 15.27 10.21 4.63
N GLU A 211 16.32 10.89 4.20
CA GLU A 211 16.84 12.08 4.88
C GLU A 211 15.80 13.20 5.02
N ASP A 212 14.90 13.33 4.04
CA ASP A 212 13.82 14.30 4.06
C ASP A 212 12.95 14.18 5.31
N ALA A 213 12.58 12.95 5.68
CA ALA A 213 11.78 12.70 6.88
C ALA A 213 12.59 12.89 8.18
N LEU A 214 13.88 12.58 8.17
CA LEU A 214 14.75 12.80 9.34
C LEU A 214 14.91 14.28 9.64
N ARG A 215 15.11 15.13 8.63
CA ARG A 215 15.18 16.59 8.78
C ARG A 215 13.90 17.19 9.35
N ILE A 216 12.73 16.67 8.99
CA ILE A 216 11.44 17.12 9.53
C ILE A 216 11.36 16.85 11.03
N LEU A 217 11.93 15.75 11.52
CA LEU A 217 11.90 15.40 12.94
C LEU A 217 12.89 16.19 13.79
N GLU A 218 13.87 16.85 13.17
CA GLU A 218 14.87 17.69 13.84
C GLU A 218 14.40 19.15 14.04
N GLN A 219 13.31 19.54 13.40
CA GLN A 219 12.65 20.84 13.53
C GLN A 219 11.57 20.83 14.62
#